data_fcb159f49c5f7486736d37f15eed733b
#
_entry.id   fcb159f49c5f7486736d37f15eed733b
#
_cell.length_a   1.000
_cell.length_b   1.000
_cell.length_c   1.000
_cell.angle_alpha   90.00
_cell.angle_beta   90.00
_cell.angle_gamma   90.00
#
_symmetry.space_group_name_H-M   'P 1'
#
loop_
_entity.id
_entity.type
_entity.pdbx_description
1 polymer ?
#
loop_
_entity_poly.entity_id
_entity_poly.type
_entity_poly.pdbx_seq_one_letter_code
_entity_poly.pdbx_strand_id
1 'polypeptide(L)'
;MGSEMCIRDSPIRIGINSGSLSLNHTKDTSSINEYFSLLDSTIDIFKKYDYDKNLVLALKSTDPNLTFKLYRAAAELYPYPLHIGLTESGFGPVGAIRSSICLVPLLQLGIGNTIRISLSDSPITEVETVNALLKGLGLKNDVPTLITCPTCGRTQCDVSNLAKRISELLLPIEADIKVAIMGCPVNGPGEAKDADFGLAGTKNAYLTFERGKKGTILKEEEAYQWMKDKLSSFKKRCI
;
A
#
# COMPACT_ATOMS: atom_id res chain seq x y z
N MET A 1 -5.97 28.43 27.77
CA MET A 1 -5.16 29.03 26.67
C MET A 1 -4.51 27.98 25.74
N GLY A 2 -4.31 26.74 26.14
CA GLY A 2 -3.69 25.71 25.29
C GLY A 2 -4.58 25.10 24.20
N SER A 3 -5.91 25.10 24.34
CA SER A 3 -6.81 24.43 23.40
C SER A 3 -7.13 25.23 22.12
N GLU A 4 -7.13 26.55 22.17
CA GLU A 4 -7.41 27.38 21.00
C GLU A 4 -6.24 27.45 20.00
N MET A 5 -4.99 27.39 20.46
CA MET A 5 -3.83 27.35 19.57
C MET A 5 -3.78 26.05 18.76
N CYS A 6 -4.09 24.90 19.38
CA CYS A 6 -4.12 23.62 18.68
C CYS A 6 -5.19 23.53 17.60
N ILE A 7 -6.32 24.21 17.77
CA ILE A 7 -7.43 24.17 16.79
C ILE A 7 -7.08 24.99 15.53
N ARG A 8 -6.36 26.11 15.68
CA ARG A 8 -5.99 26.99 14.55
C ARG A 8 -4.88 26.42 13.68
N ASP A 9 -4.04 25.55 14.21
CA ASP A 9 -2.88 24.97 13.49
C ASP A 9 -3.19 23.60 12.88
N SER A 10 -4.34 23.01 13.21
CA SER A 10 -4.72 21.69 12.71
C SER A 10 -5.28 21.78 11.29
N PRO A 11 -4.73 21.06 10.30
CA PRO A 11 -5.30 21.04 8.96
C PRO A 11 -6.68 20.38 8.96
N ILE A 12 -7.60 20.99 8.21
CA ILE A 12 -8.96 20.48 8.02
C ILE A 12 -9.04 19.77 6.67
N ARG A 13 -9.49 18.51 6.70
CA ARG A 13 -9.74 17.75 5.47
C ARG A 13 -11.21 17.90 5.04
N ILE A 14 -11.42 18.57 3.91
CA ILE A 14 -12.70 18.62 3.22
C ILE A 14 -12.86 17.29 2.47
N GLY A 15 -13.88 16.52 2.86
CA GLY A 15 -14.18 15.22 2.24
C GLY A 15 -15.50 15.26 1.49
N ILE A 16 -15.47 15.12 0.17
CA ILE A 16 -16.65 14.95 -0.68
C ILE A 16 -16.62 13.53 -1.24
N ASN A 17 -17.73 12.83 -1.13
CA ASN A 17 -17.90 11.53 -1.77
C ASN A 17 -19.20 11.45 -2.56
N SER A 18 -19.33 10.46 -3.42
CA SER A 18 -20.51 10.27 -4.28
C SER A 18 -21.84 10.17 -3.50
N GLY A 19 -21.80 9.64 -2.27
CA GLY A 19 -22.98 9.58 -1.40
C GLY A 19 -23.42 10.93 -0.82
N SER A 20 -22.57 11.95 -0.86
CA SER A 20 -22.88 13.31 -0.41
C SER A 20 -23.54 14.17 -1.48
N LEU A 21 -23.59 13.68 -2.72
CA LEU A 21 -24.14 14.36 -3.86
C LEU A 21 -25.50 13.77 -4.22
N SER A 22 -26.47 14.60 -4.57
CA SER A 22 -27.79 14.17 -5.07
C SER A 22 -27.69 13.65 -6.51
N LEU A 23 -26.73 12.77 -6.79
CA LEU A 23 -26.45 12.28 -8.13
C LEU A 23 -27.58 11.37 -8.61
N ASN A 24 -28.42 11.88 -9.49
CA ASN A 24 -29.13 11.03 -10.43
C ASN A 24 -28.06 10.34 -11.29
N HIS A 25 -27.98 9.02 -11.25
CA HIS A 25 -26.96 8.08 -11.78
C HIS A 25 -26.51 8.28 -13.26
N THR A 26 -26.22 9.49 -13.68
CA THR A 26 -25.67 9.75 -15.01
C THR A 26 -24.14 9.71 -14.93
N LYS A 27 -23.54 8.77 -15.64
CA LYS A 27 -22.10 8.48 -15.70
C LYS A 27 -21.26 9.54 -16.44
N ASP A 28 -21.67 10.81 -16.44
CA ASP A 28 -21.11 11.82 -17.34
C ASP A 28 -20.46 13.01 -16.63
N THR A 29 -19.84 13.87 -17.41
CA THR A 29 -19.15 15.13 -17.03
C THR A 29 -19.94 16.03 -16.07
N SER A 30 -21.27 15.94 -16.03
CA SER A 30 -22.12 16.58 -15.04
C SER A 30 -21.73 16.26 -13.59
N SER A 31 -21.34 15.01 -13.32
CA SER A 31 -20.92 14.57 -11.99
C SER A 31 -19.67 15.29 -11.50
N ILE A 32 -18.67 15.52 -12.36
CA ILE A 32 -17.41 16.19 -12.00
C ILE A 32 -17.68 17.66 -11.63
N ASN A 33 -18.51 18.33 -12.39
CA ASN A 33 -18.87 19.74 -12.12
C ASN A 33 -19.61 19.90 -10.79
N GLU A 34 -20.48 18.96 -10.42
CA GLU A 34 -21.16 18.97 -9.13
C GLU A 34 -20.18 18.82 -7.95
N TYR A 35 -19.18 17.90 -8.08
CA TYR A 35 -18.12 17.81 -7.08
C TYR A 35 -17.38 19.12 -6.87
N PHE A 36 -17.00 19.79 -7.97
CA PHE A 36 -16.24 21.04 -7.86
C PHE A 36 -17.10 22.20 -7.40
N SER A 37 -18.38 22.29 -7.81
CA SER A 37 -19.30 23.31 -7.30
C SER A 37 -19.49 23.21 -5.79
N LEU A 38 -19.65 21.99 -5.25
CA LEU A 38 -19.76 21.79 -3.82
C LEU A 38 -18.42 22.08 -3.11
N LEU A 39 -17.29 21.71 -3.72
CA LEU A 39 -15.97 21.99 -3.19
C LEU A 39 -15.71 23.48 -3.10
N ASP A 40 -15.97 24.23 -4.17
CA ASP A 40 -15.78 25.68 -4.23
C ASP A 40 -16.64 26.40 -3.18
N SER A 41 -17.93 26.06 -3.08
CA SER A 41 -18.81 26.62 -2.05
C SER A 41 -18.32 26.32 -0.63
N THR A 42 -17.75 25.16 -0.41
CA THR A 42 -17.18 24.77 0.89
C THR A 42 -15.89 25.55 1.17
N ILE A 43 -14.97 25.66 0.20
CA ILE A 43 -13.73 26.43 0.34
C ILE A 43 -14.05 27.92 0.62
N ASP A 44 -15.05 28.47 -0.04
CA ASP A 44 -15.45 29.87 0.16
C ASP A 44 -15.96 30.14 1.58
N ILE A 45 -16.56 29.15 2.24
CA ILE A 45 -16.90 29.27 3.66
C ILE A 45 -15.63 29.40 4.49
N PHE A 46 -14.59 28.56 4.24
CA PHE A 46 -13.33 28.64 4.98
C PHE A 46 -12.59 29.95 4.73
N LYS A 47 -12.60 30.47 3.50
CA LYS A 47 -12.02 31.78 3.16
C LYS A 47 -12.63 32.93 3.96
N LYS A 48 -13.96 32.90 4.21
CA LYS A 48 -14.64 33.93 5.04
C LYS A 48 -14.12 34.00 6.47
N TYR A 49 -13.48 32.92 6.96
CA TYR A 49 -12.93 32.83 8.31
C TYR A 49 -11.39 32.84 8.35
N ASP A 50 -10.72 33.18 7.24
CA ASP A 50 -9.26 33.13 7.10
C ASP A 50 -8.65 31.77 7.44
N TYR A 51 -9.36 30.68 7.13
CA TYR A 51 -8.94 29.31 7.46
C TYR A 51 -8.59 28.44 6.23
N ASP A 52 -8.54 29.03 5.04
CA ASP A 52 -8.30 28.35 3.78
C ASP A 52 -6.84 27.84 3.60
N LYS A 53 -5.89 28.36 4.36
CA LYS A 53 -4.48 27.98 4.24
C LYS A 53 -4.14 26.57 4.73
N ASN A 54 -4.97 26.00 5.60
CA ASN A 54 -4.75 24.70 6.25
C ASN A 54 -5.77 23.64 5.77
N LEU A 55 -6.17 23.70 4.51
CA LEU A 55 -7.11 22.74 3.93
C LEU A 55 -6.39 21.57 3.26
N VAL A 56 -7.02 20.39 3.33
CA VAL A 56 -6.66 19.18 2.57
C VAL A 56 -7.92 18.70 1.85
N LEU A 57 -7.82 18.38 0.57
CA LEU A 57 -8.97 17.95 -0.21
C LEU A 57 -9.01 16.43 -0.36
N ALA A 58 -10.22 15.86 -0.24
CA ALA A 58 -10.49 14.44 -0.44
C ALA A 58 -11.74 14.22 -1.27
N LEU A 59 -11.58 13.85 -2.53
CA LEU A 59 -12.65 13.66 -3.52
C LEU A 59 -12.78 12.16 -3.83
N LYS A 60 -13.76 11.50 -3.25
CA LYS A 60 -13.87 10.04 -3.28
C LYS A 60 -15.14 9.60 -3.99
N SER A 61 -14.99 8.54 -4.78
CA SER A 61 -16.10 7.80 -5.39
C SER A 61 -15.88 6.30 -5.21
N THR A 62 -16.91 5.52 -5.40
CA THR A 62 -16.82 4.05 -5.52
C THR A 62 -16.34 3.60 -6.90
N ASP A 63 -16.33 4.50 -7.90
CA ASP A 63 -15.80 4.26 -9.23
C ASP A 63 -14.33 4.70 -9.32
N PRO A 64 -13.39 3.76 -9.58
CA PRO A 64 -11.97 4.08 -9.71
C PRO A 64 -11.66 5.09 -10.82
N ASN A 65 -12.37 5.03 -11.96
CA ASN A 65 -12.14 5.92 -13.09
C ASN A 65 -12.60 7.35 -12.79
N LEU A 66 -13.77 7.50 -12.16
CA LEU A 66 -14.25 8.80 -11.71
C LEU A 66 -13.31 9.39 -10.65
N THR A 67 -12.89 8.57 -9.67
CA THR A 67 -11.94 8.98 -8.64
C THR A 67 -10.63 9.50 -9.25
N PHE A 68 -10.07 8.79 -10.22
CA PHE A 68 -8.87 9.22 -10.94
C PHE A 68 -9.07 10.58 -11.63
N LYS A 69 -10.19 10.74 -12.38
CA LYS A 69 -10.52 12.01 -13.08
C LYS A 69 -10.67 13.18 -12.12
N LEU A 70 -11.36 12.96 -10.98
CA LEU A 70 -11.57 13.99 -9.95
C LEU A 70 -10.25 14.49 -9.37
N TYR A 71 -9.36 13.57 -8.95
CA TYR A 71 -8.07 13.97 -8.37
C TYR A 71 -7.13 14.60 -9.38
N ARG A 72 -7.13 14.12 -10.62
CA ARG A 72 -6.35 14.74 -11.68
C ARG A 72 -6.77 16.17 -11.94
N ALA A 73 -8.08 16.42 -12.10
CA ALA A 73 -8.60 17.76 -12.29
C ALA A 73 -8.38 18.65 -11.05
N ALA A 74 -8.57 18.10 -9.84
CA ALA A 74 -8.33 18.85 -8.61
C ALA A 74 -6.85 19.27 -8.44
N ALA A 75 -5.91 18.45 -8.88
CA ALA A 75 -4.48 18.78 -8.85
C ALA A 75 -4.11 19.96 -9.77
N GLU A 76 -4.86 20.14 -10.85
CA GLU A 76 -4.67 21.27 -11.80
C GLU A 76 -5.38 22.56 -11.31
N LEU A 77 -6.53 22.42 -10.62
CA LEU A 77 -7.40 23.54 -10.27
C LEU A 77 -7.12 24.12 -8.88
N TYR A 78 -6.62 23.34 -7.93
CA TYR A 78 -6.53 23.74 -6.53
C TYR A 78 -5.11 23.63 -5.98
N PRO A 79 -4.63 24.63 -5.20
CA PRO A 79 -3.29 24.63 -4.62
C PRO A 79 -3.21 23.82 -3.31
N TYR A 80 -4.22 23.04 -2.96
CA TYR A 80 -4.30 22.34 -1.69
C TYR A 80 -3.77 20.92 -1.75
N PRO A 81 -3.16 20.41 -0.66
CA PRO A 81 -2.79 19.01 -0.55
C PRO A 81 -3.98 18.07 -0.80
N LEU A 82 -3.72 16.98 -1.48
CA LEU A 82 -4.73 15.98 -1.84
C LEU A 82 -4.57 14.71 -0.99
N HIS A 83 -5.67 14.31 -0.34
CA HIS A 83 -5.80 13.02 0.33
C HIS A 83 -6.50 12.04 -0.61
N ILE A 84 -5.70 11.23 -1.31
CA ILE A 84 -6.23 10.32 -2.33
C ILE A 84 -6.73 9.01 -1.73
N GLY A 85 -7.80 8.46 -2.31
CA GLY A 85 -8.38 7.19 -1.89
C GLY A 85 -9.67 6.87 -2.61
N LEU A 86 -9.92 5.59 -2.83
CA LEU A 86 -11.22 5.07 -3.24
C LEU A 86 -12.10 4.88 -2.01
N THR A 87 -13.41 5.10 -2.10
CA THR A 87 -14.34 4.73 -1.03
C THR A 87 -15.02 3.41 -1.35
N GLU A 88 -15.35 2.62 -0.32
CA GLU A 88 -16.07 1.35 -0.48
C GLU A 88 -15.41 0.42 -1.50
N SER A 89 -14.09 0.23 -1.37
CA SER A 89 -13.31 -0.54 -2.34
C SER A 89 -13.72 -2.02 -2.38
N GLY A 90 -14.23 -2.54 -1.27
CA GLY A 90 -14.60 -3.95 -1.11
C GLY A 90 -13.70 -4.68 -0.11
N PHE A 91 -13.59 -5.99 -0.25
CA PHE A 91 -12.89 -6.87 0.68
C PHE A 91 -11.67 -7.53 0.02
N GLY A 92 -10.61 -7.74 0.80
CA GLY A 92 -9.43 -8.51 0.44
C GLY A 92 -8.77 -8.09 -0.89
N PRO A 93 -8.29 -9.04 -1.71
CA PRO A 93 -7.58 -8.75 -2.96
C PRO A 93 -8.39 -7.93 -3.97
N VAL A 94 -9.70 -8.13 -4.04
CA VAL A 94 -10.59 -7.38 -4.96
C VAL A 94 -10.60 -5.90 -4.59
N GLY A 95 -10.73 -5.59 -3.29
CA GLY A 95 -10.70 -4.21 -2.81
C GLY A 95 -9.33 -3.54 -3.02
N ALA A 96 -8.24 -4.29 -2.79
CA ALA A 96 -6.89 -3.83 -3.04
C ALA A 96 -6.65 -3.49 -4.53
N ILE A 97 -7.08 -4.38 -5.45
CA ILE A 97 -6.99 -4.15 -6.90
C ILE A 97 -7.80 -2.92 -7.32
N ARG A 98 -9.06 -2.81 -6.88
CA ARG A 98 -9.90 -1.65 -7.22
C ARG A 98 -9.29 -0.33 -6.74
N SER A 99 -8.74 -0.29 -5.53
CA SER A 99 -8.02 0.88 -5.03
C SER A 99 -6.80 1.18 -5.88
N SER A 100 -6.01 0.17 -6.25
CA SER A 100 -4.79 0.33 -7.05
C SER A 100 -5.07 0.89 -8.45
N ILE A 101 -6.20 0.57 -9.08
CA ILE A 101 -6.58 1.06 -10.42
C ILE A 101 -6.58 2.59 -10.49
N CYS A 102 -7.05 3.28 -9.46
CA CYS A 102 -7.04 4.75 -9.45
C CYS A 102 -5.80 5.33 -8.78
N LEU A 103 -5.25 4.68 -7.76
CA LEU A 103 -4.16 5.24 -6.95
C LEU A 103 -2.81 5.16 -7.65
N VAL A 104 -2.52 4.05 -8.35
CA VAL A 104 -1.24 3.89 -9.06
C VAL A 104 -1.00 4.99 -10.09
N PRO A 105 -1.90 5.27 -11.05
CA PRO A 105 -1.67 6.33 -12.03
C PRO A 105 -1.61 7.72 -11.40
N LEU A 106 -2.34 8.01 -10.32
CA LEU A 106 -2.23 9.28 -9.60
C LEU A 106 -0.84 9.44 -8.98
N LEU A 107 -0.36 8.43 -8.28
CA LEU A 107 0.97 8.44 -7.65
C LEU A 107 2.10 8.54 -8.68
N GLN A 108 1.97 7.90 -9.85
CA GLN A 108 2.93 8.04 -10.95
C GLN A 108 2.96 9.44 -11.55
N LEU A 109 1.85 10.19 -11.47
CA LEU A 109 1.77 11.60 -11.85
C LEU A 109 2.24 12.55 -10.73
N GLY A 110 2.68 12.03 -9.58
CA GLY A 110 3.03 12.83 -8.41
C GLY A 110 1.84 13.43 -7.66
N ILE A 111 0.64 12.93 -7.91
CA ILE A 111 -0.60 13.41 -7.31
C ILE A 111 -0.91 12.57 -6.04
N GLY A 112 -1.06 13.27 -4.91
CA GLY A 112 -1.41 12.68 -3.62
C GLY A 112 -0.36 12.93 -2.54
N ASN A 113 -0.72 13.72 -1.53
CA ASN A 113 0.12 14.05 -0.38
C ASN A 113 -0.08 13.06 0.77
N THR A 114 -1.28 12.52 0.87
CA THR A 114 -1.64 11.44 1.79
C THR A 114 -2.56 10.45 1.09
N ILE A 115 -2.56 9.20 1.55
CA ILE A 115 -3.26 8.09 0.89
C ILE A 115 -4.09 7.29 1.90
N ARG A 116 -5.25 6.77 1.46
CA ARG A 116 -6.05 5.79 2.18
C ARG A 116 -6.53 4.68 1.25
N ILE A 117 -6.37 3.45 1.68
CA ILE A 117 -7.10 2.29 1.15
C ILE A 117 -8.26 2.01 2.11
N SER A 118 -9.44 1.69 1.58
CA SER A 118 -10.66 1.45 2.36
C SER A 118 -11.16 0.04 2.07
N LEU A 119 -10.78 -0.91 2.92
CA LEU A 119 -11.19 -2.29 2.84
C LEU A 119 -12.20 -2.61 3.95
N SER A 120 -13.10 -3.56 3.69
CA SER A 120 -13.92 -4.18 4.74
C SER A 120 -13.07 -5.26 5.45
N ASP A 121 -11.96 -4.86 6.07
CA ASP A 121 -10.95 -5.72 6.69
C ASP A 121 -10.28 -5.00 7.85
N SER A 122 -9.28 -5.63 8.49
CA SER A 122 -8.47 -5.03 9.54
C SER A 122 -7.75 -3.76 9.04
N PRO A 123 -7.67 -2.70 9.85
CA PRO A 123 -6.84 -1.54 9.53
C PRO A 123 -5.37 -1.88 9.24
N ILE A 124 -4.87 -2.99 9.81
CA ILE A 124 -3.51 -3.48 9.53
C ILE A 124 -3.40 -3.89 8.06
N THR A 125 -4.38 -4.63 7.52
CA THR A 125 -4.43 -5.04 6.10
C THR A 125 -4.45 -3.83 5.16
N GLU A 126 -5.13 -2.76 5.53
CA GLU A 126 -5.12 -1.50 4.76
C GLU A 126 -3.72 -0.89 4.68
N VAL A 127 -3.01 -0.82 5.82
CA VAL A 127 -1.64 -0.29 5.90
C VAL A 127 -0.66 -1.17 5.13
N GLU A 128 -0.77 -2.48 5.25
CA GLU A 128 0.04 -3.45 4.48
C GLU A 128 -0.16 -3.28 2.98
N THR A 129 -1.40 -3.12 2.55
CA THR A 129 -1.74 -2.91 1.13
C THR A 129 -1.16 -1.60 0.61
N VAL A 130 -1.23 -0.50 1.39
CA VAL A 130 -0.58 0.78 1.02
C VAL A 130 0.94 0.61 0.94
N ASN A 131 1.56 -0.04 1.92
CA ASN A 131 3.00 -0.26 1.93
C ASN A 131 3.45 -1.08 0.72
N ALA A 132 2.73 -2.16 0.38
CA ALA A 132 3.02 -2.96 -0.80
C ALA A 132 2.90 -2.16 -2.10
N LEU A 133 1.86 -1.32 -2.22
CA LEU A 133 1.63 -0.46 -3.37
C LEU A 133 2.76 0.58 -3.52
N LEU A 134 3.10 1.30 -2.45
CA LEU A 134 4.15 2.32 -2.47
C LEU A 134 5.53 1.70 -2.72
N LYS A 135 5.81 0.52 -2.15
CA LYS A 135 7.04 -0.23 -2.42
C LYS A 135 7.12 -0.65 -3.88
N GLY A 136 6.03 -1.19 -4.44
CA GLY A 136 5.97 -1.60 -5.85
C GLY A 136 6.19 -0.45 -6.83
N LEU A 137 5.86 0.78 -6.44
CA LEU A 137 6.10 2.01 -7.20
C LEU A 137 7.48 2.65 -6.94
N GLY A 138 8.30 2.09 -6.04
CA GLY A 138 9.58 2.69 -5.64
C GLY A 138 9.44 3.98 -4.82
N LEU A 139 8.26 4.28 -4.29
CA LEU A 139 7.98 5.47 -3.48
C LEU A 139 8.26 5.27 -1.99
N LYS A 140 8.51 4.03 -1.56
CA LYS A 140 8.81 3.67 -0.17
C LYS A 140 9.88 2.59 -0.14
N ASN A 141 11.00 2.85 0.53
CA ASN A 141 12.17 1.97 0.56
C ASN A 141 12.45 1.33 1.93
N ASP A 142 11.67 1.66 2.96
CA ASP A 142 11.79 1.10 4.30
C ASP A 142 10.83 -0.08 4.56
N VAL A 143 10.39 -0.75 3.51
CA VAL A 143 9.48 -1.90 3.56
C VAL A 143 10.16 -3.11 2.94
N PRO A 144 10.19 -4.26 3.63
CA PRO A 144 10.71 -5.50 3.07
C PRO A 144 9.95 -5.96 1.81
N THR A 145 10.64 -6.65 0.93
CA THR A 145 10.03 -7.35 -0.21
C THR A 145 10.15 -8.85 0.00
N LEU A 146 9.02 -9.56 -0.02
CA LEU A 146 8.99 -11.01 -0.05
C LEU A 146 8.82 -11.51 -1.49
N ILE A 147 9.81 -12.20 -2.01
CA ILE A 147 9.80 -12.82 -3.33
C ILE A 147 9.42 -14.29 -3.16
N THR A 148 8.35 -14.72 -3.81
CA THR A 148 7.93 -16.12 -3.79
C THR A 148 7.76 -16.65 -5.20
N CYS A 149 8.20 -17.87 -5.47
CA CYS A 149 7.94 -18.48 -6.77
C CYS A 149 6.52 -19.07 -6.83
N PRO A 150 5.86 -19.03 -7.98
CA PRO A 150 4.64 -19.79 -8.19
C PRO A 150 4.95 -21.29 -8.13
N THR A 151 4.05 -22.06 -7.54
CA THR A 151 4.20 -23.51 -7.46
C THR A 151 4.16 -24.13 -8.87
N CYS A 152 5.09 -25.05 -9.15
CA CYS A 152 5.19 -25.76 -10.42
C CYS A 152 5.52 -27.25 -10.16
N GLY A 153 5.63 -28.08 -11.20
CA GLY A 153 5.95 -29.51 -11.06
C GLY A 153 7.32 -29.83 -10.40
N ARG A 154 8.16 -28.82 -10.20
CA ARG A 154 9.47 -28.95 -9.50
C ARG A 154 9.41 -28.56 -8.03
N THR A 155 8.27 -28.06 -7.55
CA THR A 155 8.10 -27.64 -6.15
C THR A 155 8.23 -28.83 -5.21
N GLN A 156 9.08 -28.71 -4.19
CA GLN A 156 9.43 -29.79 -3.22
C GLN A 156 9.05 -29.44 -1.78
N CYS A 157 8.39 -28.29 -1.55
CA CYS A 157 7.98 -27.81 -0.22
C CYS A 157 6.67 -27.02 -0.31
N ASP A 158 6.02 -26.79 0.81
CA ASP A 158 4.87 -25.91 0.91
C ASP A 158 5.31 -24.42 0.95
N VAL A 159 5.52 -23.85 -0.25
CA VAL A 159 5.92 -22.45 -0.41
C VAL A 159 4.87 -21.51 0.20
N SER A 160 3.59 -21.82 0.03
CA SER A 160 2.50 -20.94 0.47
C SER A 160 2.46 -20.79 1.99
N ASN A 161 2.55 -21.91 2.72
CA ASN A 161 2.56 -21.90 4.18
C ASN A 161 3.82 -21.18 4.72
N LEU A 162 5.00 -21.53 4.17
CA LEU A 162 6.24 -20.89 4.63
C LEU A 162 6.25 -19.40 4.31
N ALA A 163 5.81 -18.98 3.13
CA ALA A 163 5.71 -17.58 2.75
C ALA A 163 4.80 -16.80 3.69
N LYS A 164 3.64 -17.37 4.08
CA LYS A 164 2.74 -16.76 5.07
C LYS A 164 3.44 -16.54 6.41
N ARG A 165 4.08 -17.58 6.96
CA ARG A 165 4.83 -17.50 8.23
C ARG A 165 5.95 -16.45 8.17
N ILE A 166 6.68 -16.37 7.06
CA ILE A 166 7.76 -15.39 6.88
C ILE A 166 7.20 -13.97 6.66
N SER A 167 6.08 -13.80 5.95
CA SER A 167 5.46 -12.49 5.79
C SER A 167 5.09 -11.85 7.13
N GLU A 168 4.59 -12.64 8.08
CA GLU A 168 4.31 -12.18 9.44
C GLU A 168 5.56 -11.67 10.18
N LEU A 169 6.72 -12.31 9.96
CA LEU A 169 8.01 -11.84 10.52
C LEU A 169 8.49 -10.53 9.88
N LEU A 170 8.11 -10.29 8.63
CA LEU A 170 8.52 -9.09 7.88
C LEU A 170 7.69 -7.86 8.22
N LEU A 171 6.45 -8.00 8.70
CA LEU A 171 5.55 -6.89 9.01
C LEU A 171 6.16 -5.80 9.90
N PRO A 172 6.86 -6.13 11.01
CA PRO A 172 7.45 -5.11 11.87
C PRO A 172 8.79 -4.56 11.38
N ILE A 173 9.36 -5.08 10.28
CA ILE A 173 10.70 -4.68 9.83
C ILE A 173 10.65 -3.36 9.06
N GLU A 174 11.55 -2.44 9.41
CA GLU A 174 11.82 -1.19 8.66
C GLU A 174 13.18 -1.30 7.97
N ALA A 175 13.19 -1.91 6.81
CA ALA A 175 14.40 -2.02 6.01
C ALA A 175 14.09 -2.29 4.54
N ASP A 176 14.96 -1.82 3.66
CA ASP A 176 14.94 -2.21 2.24
C ASP A 176 15.67 -3.53 2.07
N ILE A 177 15.01 -4.62 2.40
CA ILE A 177 15.52 -5.98 2.23
C ILE A 177 14.63 -6.80 1.31
N LYS A 178 15.24 -7.69 0.57
CA LYS A 178 14.56 -8.64 -0.31
C LYS A 178 14.77 -10.05 0.24
N VAL A 179 13.71 -10.67 0.68
CA VAL A 179 13.70 -12.05 1.20
C VAL A 179 13.02 -12.94 0.17
N ALA A 180 13.56 -14.13 -0.08
CA ALA A 180 13.00 -15.03 -1.08
C ALA A 180 12.64 -16.41 -0.50
N ILE A 181 11.46 -16.93 -0.91
CA ILE A 181 11.01 -18.29 -0.64
C ILE A 181 10.75 -18.99 -1.96
N MET A 182 11.57 -19.97 -2.28
CA MET A 182 11.55 -20.65 -3.57
C MET A 182 11.20 -22.13 -3.40
N GLY A 183 10.38 -22.68 -4.29
CA GLY A 183 9.87 -24.04 -4.18
C GLY A 183 10.86 -25.15 -4.57
N CYS A 184 12.01 -24.82 -5.19
CA CYS A 184 13.01 -25.81 -5.58
C CYS A 184 14.43 -25.21 -5.60
N PRO A 185 15.49 -26.04 -5.46
CA PRO A 185 16.87 -25.56 -5.39
C PRO A 185 17.45 -25.17 -6.76
N VAL A 186 16.76 -25.49 -7.85
CA VAL A 186 17.23 -25.22 -9.23
C VAL A 186 17.13 -23.76 -9.57
N ASN A 187 15.97 -23.17 -9.32
CA ASN A 187 15.69 -21.79 -9.66
C ASN A 187 15.91 -20.82 -8.49
N GLY A 188 15.95 -21.34 -7.24
CA GLY A 188 16.07 -20.49 -6.06
C GLY A 188 17.19 -19.48 -6.16
N PRO A 189 18.47 -19.90 -6.24
CA PRO A 189 19.59 -18.99 -6.32
C PRO A 189 19.68 -18.21 -7.64
N GLY A 190 19.06 -18.70 -8.73
CA GLY A 190 19.09 -18.07 -10.05
C GLY A 190 18.03 -16.99 -10.23
N GLU A 191 16.77 -17.31 -9.94
CA GLU A 191 15.64 -16.37 -10.10
C GLU A 191 15.58 -15.35 -8.95
N ALA A 192 16.08 -15.72 -7.77
CA ALA A 192 16.14 -14.85 -6.61
C ALA A 192 17.56 -14.34 -6.31
N LYS A 193 18.42 -14.20 -7.33
CA LYS A 193 19.80 -13.70 -7.16
C LYS A 193 19.89 -12.31 -6.54
N ASP A 194 18.84 -11.49 -6.75
CA ASP A 194 18.74 -10.14 -6.22
C ASP A 194 18.16 -10.09 -4.80
N ALA A 195 17.81 -11.26 -4.22
CA ALA A 195 17.40 -11.34 -2.83
C ALA A 195 18.63 -11.29 -1.92
N ASP A 196 18.51 -10.57 -0.80
CA ASP A 196 19.58 -10.50 0.21
C ASP A 196 19.80 -11.88 0.83
N PHE A 197 18.71 -12.59 1.14
CA PHE A 197 18.75 -13.99 1.59
C PHE A 197 17.41 -14.68 1.33
N GLY A 198 17.43 -16.01 1.39
CA GLY A 198 16.23 -16.79 1.13
C GLY A 198 16.39 -18.28 1.39
N LEU A 199 15.26 -18.96 1.18
CA LEU A 199 15.12 -20.42 1.33
C LEU A 199 14.63 -21.02 0.01
N ALA A 200 15.23 -22.14 -0.39
CA ALA A 200 14.80 -22.91 -1.56
C ALA A 200 14.46 -24.34 -1.14
N GLY A 201 13.22 -24.78 -1.42
CA GLY A 201 12.74 -26.11 -1.04
C GLY A 201 13.55 -27.23 -1.69
N THR A 202 13.85 -28.24 -0.90
CA THR A 202 14.44 -29.51 -1.31
C THR A 202 13.56 -30.63 -0.78
N LYS A 203 13.84 -31.87 -1.12
CA LYS A 203 13.11 -33.03 -0.61
C LYS A 203 13.23 -33.09 0.93
N ASN A 204 12.16 -32.73 1.63
CA ASN A 204 12.05 -32.70 3.11
C ASN A 204 12.99 -31.70 3.83
N ALA A 205 13.51 -30.67 3.15
CA ALA A 205 14.43 -29.70 3.74
C ALA A 205 14.43 -28.40 2.92
N TYR A 206 15.21 -27.41 3.36
CA TYR A 206 15.38 -26.13 2.69
C TYR A 206 16.87 -25.80 2.54
N LEU A 207 17.26 -25.42 1.33
CA LEU A 207 18.58 -24.86 1.06
C LEU A 207 18.54 -23.36 1.37
N THR A 208 19.38 -22.89 2.28
CA THR A 208 19.57 -21.45 2.49
C THR A 208 20.41 -20.86 1.37
N PHE A 209 20.20 -19.58 1.07
CA PHE A 209 21.08 -18.83 0.17
C PHE A 209 21.12 -17.35 0.55
N GLU A 210 22.22 -16.69 0.23
CA GLU A 210 22.44 -15.27 0.47
C GLU A 210 23.08 -14.66 -0.79
N ARG A 211 22.43 -13.64 -1.37
CA ARG A 211 22.90 -12.96 -2.59
C ARG A 211 23.33 -13.93 -3.69
N GLY A 212 22.48 -14.90 -3.96
CA GLY A 212 22.72 -15.95 -4.96
C GLY A 212 23.71 -17.04 -4.56
N LYS A 213 24.41 -16.94 -3.43
CA LYS A 213 25.34 -17.97 -2.94
C LYS A 213 24.59 -19.01 -2.11
N LYS A 214 24.76 -20.28 -2.47
CA LYS A 214 24.19 -21.43 -1.74
C LYS A 214 24.86 -21.58 -0.35
N GLY A 215 24.02 -21.80 0.67
CA GLY A 215 24.42 -22.05 2.03
C GLY A 215 24.20 -23.51 2.45
N THR A 216 23.59 -23.73 3.61
CA THR A 216 23.35 -25.02 4.23
C THR A 216 21.96 -25.56 3.94
N ILE A 217 21.79 -26.87 4.05
CA ILE A 217 20.47 -27.52 4.00
C ILE A 217 19.98 -27.69 5.44
N LEU A 218 18.79 -27.20 5.73
CA LEU A 218 18.16 -27.18 7.04
C LEU A 218 16.79 -27.85 6.99
N LYS A 219 16.34 -28.47 8.06
CA LYS A 219 14.96 -28.93 8.21
C LYS A 219 14.03 -27.71 8.34
N GLU A 220 12.74 -27.90 8.20
CA GLU A 220 11.78 -26.80 8.14
C GLU A 220 11.86 -25.85 9.35
N GLU A 221 11.85 -26.38 10.58
CA GLU A 221 11.91 -25.54 11.77
C GLU A 221 13.27 -24.84 11.96
N GLU A 222 14.36 -25.50 11.57
CA GLU A 222 15.70 -24.90 11.56
C GLU A 222 15.80 -23.79 10.52
N ALA A 223 15.20 -23.99 9.34
CA ALA A 223 15.14 -22.99 8.27
C ALA A 223 14.30 -21.77 8.68
N TYR A 224 13.17 -22.01 9.35
CA TYR A 224 12.35 -20.93 9.91
C TYR A 224 13.10 -20.14 11.00
N GLN A 225 13.79 -20.85 11.91
CA GLN A 225 14.60 -20.20 12.94
C GLN A 225 15.77 -19.41 12.32
N TRP A 226 16.46 -19.96 11.33
CA TRP A 226 17.50 -19.26 10.59
C TRP A 226 16.98 -17.95 9.99
N MET A 227 15.80 -17.97 9.37
CA MET A 227 15.17 -16.78 8.82
C MET A 227 14.87 -15.76 9.91
N LYS A 228 14.32 -16.19 11.03
CA LYS A 228 14.03 -15.34 12.19
C LYS A 228 15.28 -14.68 12.76
N ASP A 229 16.39 -15.43 12.85
CA ASP A 229 17.67 -14.92 13.34
C ASP A 229 18.23 -13.86 12.38
N LYS A 230 18.18 -14.11 11.07
CA LYS A 230 18.56 -13.12 10.05
C LYS A 230 17.75 -11.82 10.16
N LEU A 231 16.46 -11.93 10.38
CA LEU A 231 15.55 -10.78 10.50
C LEU A 231 15.70 -10.05 11.84
N SER A 232 16.19 -10.70 12.87
CA SER A 232 16.36 -10.10 14.21
C SER A 232 17.33 -8.92 14.25
N SER A 233 18.27 -8.85 13.30
CA SER A 233 19.26 -7.77 13.18
C SER A 233 18.70 -6.46 12.60
N PHE A 234 17.50 -6.48 12.03
CA PHE A 234 16.90 -5.30 11.42
C PHE A 234 16.04 -4.50 12.40
N LYS A 235 15.96 -3.18 12.17
CA LYS A 235 15.13 -2.27 12.96
C LYS A 235 13.66 -2.67 12.86
N LYS A 236 12.97 -2.72 14.00
CA LYS A 236 11.53 -3.01 14.06
C LYS A 236 10.74 -1.72 14.29
N ARG A 237 9.58 -1.62 13.67
CA ARG A 237 8.57 -0.59 13.98
C ARG A 237 8.06 -0.82 15.39
N CYS A 238 7.85 0.27 16.14
CA CYS A 238 6.98 0.23 17.30
C CYS A 238 5.53 0.09 16.77
N ILE A 239 4.95 -1.09 16.94
CA ILE A 239 3.54 -1.35 16.62
C ILE A 239 2.71 -1.07 17.87
#